data_738a02006b9cc42926b46cd1fc87a990
#
_entry.id   738a02006b9cc42926b46cd1fc87a990
#
_cell.length_a   1.000
_cell.length_b   1.000
_cell.length_c   1.000
_cell.angle_alpha   90.00
_cell.angle_beta   90.00
_cell.angle_gamma   90.00
#
_symmetry.space_group_name_H-M   'P 1'
#
loop_
_entity.id
_entity.type
_entity.pdbx_description
1 polymer ?
#
loop_
_entity_poly.entity_id
_entity_poly.type
_entity_poly.pdbx_seq_one_letter_code
_entity_poly.pdbx_strand_id
1 'polypeptide(L)'
;MINKRLLIKNLLAHNDESSFYDKKRQLNLHTKEGKAKFLKHICALSNSNPSNNSYIVVGVEDQDNEITGDDFFDDSRIQNLVNAYLENPPKIQYENVPFPNLPKDRVVGLVTIKPKHKTSFFKKNIHTILASTVFVRVGSNSTPTEEKIPYSKQNIETVISIENSSRNSIAYTLDGVMDFMIERHGDMISKYKVFKELFVICWAGKPKKIRDTTYLSRVDIELINEQVKLFYSALDVVSIRYDEQSFTIVEHVPLGLNDKTSYYPLEQLTIHFFDNGYYKMETKMLFEPPAYNKKMLHHIYNATLVLINKLEKGLLLNEREETTSSAE
;
A
#
# COMPACT_ATOMS: atom_id res chain seq x y z
N MET A 1 9.23 -6.06 8.08
CA MET A 1 8.23 -6.62 7.14
C MET A 1 8.79 -6.46 5.73
N ILE A 2 8.55 -7.38 4.80
CA ILE A 2 9.00 -7.26 3.40
C ILE A 2 8.06 -6.29 2.68
N ASN A 3 8.60 -5.27 2.03
CA ASN A 3 7.89 -4.39 1.13
C ASN A 3 7.66 -5.10 -0.21
N LYS A 4 6.43 -5.40 -0.55
CA LYS A 4 6.08 -6.20 -1.74
C LYS A 4 6.44 -5.50 -3.06
N ARG A 5 6.28 -4.19 -3.14
CA ARG A 5 6.70 -3.43 -4.33
C ARG A 5 8.20 -3.50 -4.53
N LEU A 6 8.96 -3.33 -3.44
CA LEU A 6 10.41 -3.41 -3.49
C LEU A 6 10.88 -4.83 -3.80
N LEU A 7 10.22 -5.85 -3.23
CA LEU A 7 10.48 -7.24 -3.57
C LEU A 7 10.28 -7.51 -5.07
N ILE A 8 9.17 -7.05 -5.65
CA ILE A 8 8.90 -7.17 -7.08
C ILE A 8 10.01 -6.47 -7.88
N LYS A 9 10.33 -5.20 -7.55
CA LYS A 9 11.41 -4.46 -8.23
C LYS A 9 12.76 -5.19 -8.16
N ASN A 10 13.12 -5.72 -6.99
CA ASN A 10 14.37 -6.45 -6.81
C ASN A 10 14.39 -7.80 -7.54
N LEU A 11 13.27 -8.51 -7.62
CA LEU A 11 13.14 -9.71 -8.44
C LEU A 11 13.31 -9.39 -9.93
N LEU A 12 12.69 -8.32 -10.43
CA LEU A 12 12.82 -7.87 -11.81
C LEU A 12 14.24 -7.40 -12.13
N ALA A 13 14.89 -6.68 -11.20
CA ALA A 13 16.28 -6.23 -11.36
C ALA A 13 17.30 -7.38 -11.36
N HIS A 14 16.93 -8.55 -10.86
CA HIS A 14 17.77 -9.75 -10.92
C HIS A 14 17.92 -10.32 -12.35
N ASN A 15 17.24 -9.75 -13.31
CA ASN A 15 17.34 -9.85 -14.77
C ASN A 15 17.08 -11.21 -15.42
N ASP A 16 17.23 -12.33 -14.73
CA ASP A 16 17.04 -13.64 -15.33
C ASP A 16 15.96 -14.43 -14.60
N GLU A 17 14.95 -14.89 -15.32
CA GLU A 17 14.10 -15.95 -14.84
C GLU A 17 14.96 -17.14 -14.41
N SER A 18 14.86 -17.50 -13.15
CA SER A 18 15.75 -18.47 -12.55
C SER A 18 14.97 -19.61 -11.88
N SER A 19 15.67 -20.49 -11.22
CA SER A 19 15.04 -21.59 -10.50
C SER A 19 14.12 -21.18 -9.35
N PHE A 20 14.19 -19.96 -8.86
CA PHE A 20 13.35 -19.44 -7.77
C PHE A 20 12.37 -18.35 -8.18
N TYR A 21 12.43 -17.88 -9.41
CA TYR A 21 11.65 -16.75 -9.87
C TYR A 21 11.15 -16.94 -11.31
N ASP A 22 9.95 -16.47 -11.59
CA ASP A 22 9.32 -16.47 -12.91
C ASP A 22 8.50 -15.19 -13.08
N LYS A 23 8.35 -14.68 -14.30
CA LYS A 23 7.49 -13.53 -14.61
C LYS A 23 6.46 -13.89 -15.66
N LYS A 24 5.34 -13.21 -15.63
CA LYS A 24 4.22 -13.43 -16.57
C LYS A 24 3.55 -12.11 -16.87
N ARG A 25 3.26 -11.89 -18.14
CA ARG A 25 2.47 -10.74 -18.55
C ARG A 25 1.05 -10.81 -17.97
N GLN A 26 0.42 -11.98 -18.00
CA GLN A 26 -0.96 -12.16 -17.60
C GLN A 26 -1.19 -13.56 -17.01
N LEU A 27 -2.11 -13.64 -16.05
CA LEU A 27 -2.52 -14.89 -15.45
C LEU A 27 -3.76 -15.47 -16.16
N ASN A 28 -3.55 -16.42 -17.06
CA ASN A 28 -4.66 -17.09 -17.74
C ASN A 28 -5.08 -18.38 -17.01
N LEU A 29 -6.09 -18.29 -16.14
CA LEU A 29 -6.68 -19.42 -15.43
C LEU A 29 -8.10 -19.77 -15.93
N HIS A 30 -8.52 -19.27 -17.08
CA HIS A 30 -9.82 -19.59 -17.68
C HIS A 30 -9.75 -20.85 -18.54
N THR A 31 -8.67 -21.08 -19.23
CA THR A 31 -8.47 -22.22 -20.11
C THR A 31 -7.79 -23.39 -19.41
N LYS A 32 -8.01 -24.64 -19.88
CA LYS A 32 -7.32 -25.82 -19.38
C LYS A 32 -5.80 -25.74 -19.61
N GLU A 33 -5.39 -25.18 -20.76
CA GLU A 33 -4.00 -24.96 -21.10
C GLU A 33 -3.34 -23.96 -20.14
N GLY A 34 -3.96 -22.79 -19.91
CA GLY A 34 -3.43 -21.79 -19.00
C GLY A 34 -3.29 -22.30 -17.57
N LYS A 35 -4.31 -23.04 -17.07
CA LYS A 35 -4.23 -23.73 -15.79
C LYS A 35 -3.07 -24.72 -15.73
N ALA A 36 -2.87 -25.53 -16.77
CA ALA A 36 -1.79 -26.50 -16.84
C ALA A 36 -0.41 -25.81 -16.82
N LYS A 37 -0.24 -24.73 -17.61
CA LYS A 37 0.99 -23.94 -17.63
C LYS A 37 1.30 -23.34 -16.26
N PHE A 38 0.31 -22.73 -15.60
CA PHE A 38 0.49 -22.14 -14.28
C PHE A 38 0.87 -23.21 -13.23
N LEU A 39 0.13 -24.32 -13.17
CA LEU A 39 0.42 -25.42 -12.26
C LEU A 39 1.79 -26.04 -12.48
N LYS A 40 2.24 -26.15 -13.75
CA LYS A 40 3.57 -26.60 -14.10
C LYS A 40 4.67 -25.72 -13.47
N HIS A 41 4.52 -24.38 -13.56
CA HIS A 41 5.47 -23.45 -12.94
C HIS A 41 5.45 -23.54 -11.41
N ILE A 42 4.27 -23.63 -10.79
CA ILE A 42 4.14 -23.82 -9.34
C ILE A 42 4.84 -25.10 -8.88
N CYS A 43 4.58 -26.22 -9.57
CA CYS A 43 5.18 -27.52 -9.27
C CYS A 43 6.72 -27.45 -9.39
N ALA A 44 7.21 -26.91 -10.50
CA ALA A 44 8.64 -26.81 -10.78
C ALA A 44 9.38 -25.93 -9.78
N LEU A 45 8.86 -24.72 -9.50
CA LEU A 45 9.46 -23.80 -8.55
C LEU A 45 9.48 -24.36 -7.12
N SER A 46 8.38 -25.01 -6.69
CA SER A 46 8.30 -25.65 -5.38
C SER A 46 9.31 -26.78 -5.22
N ASN A 47 9.46 -27.63 -6.24
CA ASN A 47 10.35 -28.77 -6.18
C ASN A 47 11.84 -28.38 -6.25
N SER A 48 12.15 -27.28 -6.97
CA SER A 48 13.53 -26.78 -7.09
C SER A 48 14.01 -26.01 -5.87
N ASN A 49 13.08 -25.50 -5.05
CA ASN A 49 13.41 -24.65 -3.89
C ASN A 49 12.74 -25.15 -2.60
N PRO A 50 13.15 -26.31 -2.10
CA PRO A 50 12.54 -26.90 -0.90
C PRO A 50 12.87 -26.16 0.39
N SER A 51 13.87 -25.26 0.38
CA SER A 51 14.40 -24.58 1.57
C SER A 51 14.23 -23.06 1.58
N ASN A 52 13.77 -22.47 0.47
CA ASN A 52 13.53 -21.03 0.34
C ASN A 52 12.25 -20.72 -0.44
N ASN A 53 11.77 -19.50 -0.33
CA ASN A 53 10.62 -19.05 -1.11
C ASN A 53 10.95 -19.03 -2.61
N SER A 54 9.92 -19.19 -3.42
CA SER A 54 9.95 -18.92 -4.86
C SER A 54 8.82 -17.97 -5.21
N TYR A 55 8.98 -17.27 -6.34
CA TYR A 55 8.09 -16.18 -6.70
C TYR A 55 7.62 -16.29 -8.15
N ILE A 56 6.37 -15.87 -8.42
CA ILE A 56 5.90 -15.54 -9.76
C ILE A 56 5.35 -14.12 -9.72
N VAL A 57 5.86 -13.26 -10.60
CA VAL A 57 5.38 -11.90 -10.76
C VAL A 57 4.47 -11.84 -11.99
N VAL A 58 3.27 -11.30 -11.84
CA VAL A 58 2.25 -11.21 -12.91
C VAL A 58 1.97 -9.75 -13.23
N GLY A 59 1.81 -9.42 -14.50
CA GLY A 59 1.62 -8.05 -14.96
C GLY A 59 2.92 -7.38 -15.40
N VAL A 60 3.87 -8.16 -15.92
CA VAL A 60 5.19 -7.70 -16.37
C VAL A 60 5.49 -8.25 -17.75
N GLU A 61 5.94 -7.38 -18.65
CA GLU A 61 6.35 -7.77 -20.01
C GLU A 61 7.63 -8.61 -20.00
N ASP A 62 7.70 -9.56 -20.93
CA ASP A 62 8.80 -10.53 -20.96
C ASP A 62 10.14 -9.92 -21.41
N GLN A 63 10.12 -8.93 -22.31
CA GLN A 63 11.33 -8.44 -22.96
C GLN A 63 12.08 -7.38 -22.17
N ASP A 64 11.38 -6.42 -21.59
CA ASP A 64 11.96 -5.20 -20.99
C ASP A 64 11.69 -5.05 -19.50
N ASN A 65 11.00 -6.01 -18.88
CA ASN A 65 10.54 -5.94 -17.49
C ASN A 65 9.59 -4.77 -17.22
N GLU A 66 8.93 -4.22 -18.25
CA GLU A 66 7.95 -3.17 -18.07
C GLU A 66 6.77 -3.67 -17.24
N ILE A 67 6.42 -2.89 -16.21
CA ILE A 67 5.29 -3.19 -15.34
C ILE A 67 4.02 -2.63 -15.98
N THR A 68 3.24 -3.49 -16.60
CA THR A 68 1.95 -3.15 -17.26
C THR A 68 0.74 -3.44 -16.40
N GLY A 69 0.93 -4.24 -15.35
CA GLY A 69 -0.12 -4.71 -14.46
C GLY A 69 -1.08 -5.71 -15.11
N ASP A 70 -1.84 -6.39 -14.26
CA ASP A 70 -2.92 -7.32 -14.65
C ASP A 70 -4.19 -6.96 -13.87
N ASP A 71 -5.31 -7.60 -14.22
CA ASP A 71 -6.56 -7.44 -13.51
C ASP A 71 -6.45 -7.97 -12.07
N PHE A 72 -7.29 -7.43 -11.19
CA PHE A 72 -7.39 -7.89 -9.82
C PHE A 72 -7.81 -9.37 -9.77
N PHE A 73 -7.09 -10.20 -9.04
CA PHE A 73 -7.32 -11.63 -8.99
C PHE A 73 -7.57 -12.10 -7.56
N ASP A 74 -8.50 -13.05 -7.39
CA ASP A 74 -8.83 -13.64 -6.10
C ASP A 74 -7.89 -14.82 -5.76
N ASP A 75 -7.19 -14.73 -4.63
CA ASP A 75 -6.28 -15.77 -4.13
C ASP A 75 -6.97 -17.12 -3.96
N SER A 76 -8.24 -17.15 -3.55
CA SER A 76 -8.99 -18.40 -3.32
C SER A 76 -9.05 -19.29 -4.58
N ARG A 77 -9.12 -18.69 -5.77
CA ARG A 77 -9.15 -19.43 -7.04
C ARG A 77 -7.84 -20.16 -7.32
N ILE A 78 -6.70 -19.53 -6.95
CA ILE A 78 -5.37 -20.13 -7.08
C ILE A 78 -5.21 -21.27 -6.09
N GLN A 79 -5.59 -21.07 -4.83
CA GLN A 79 -5.54 -22.09 -3.78
C GLN A 79 -6.35 -23.31 -4.17
N ASN A 80 -7.59 -23.12 -4.63
CA ASN A 80 -8.47 -24.19 -5.07
C ASN A 80 -7.88 -24.94 -6.27
N LEU A 81 -7.32 -24.24 -7.25
CA LEU A 81 -6.71 -24.84 -8.42
C LEU A 81 -5.51 -25.74 -8.04
N VAL A 82 -4.60 -25.21 -7.23
CA VAL A 82 -3.40 -25.93 -6.80
C VAL A 82 -3.76 -27.18 -5.99
N ASN A 83 -4.69 -27.04 -5.03
CA ASN A 83 -5.17 -28.17 -4.22
C ASN A 83 -5.94 -29.20 -5.04
N ALA A 84 -6.60 -28.80 -6.11
CA ALA A 84 -7.36 -29.70 -6.97
C ALA A 84 -6.49 -30.59 -7.87
N TYR A 85 -5.28 -30.13 -8.25
CA TYR A 85 -4.46 -30.80 -9.27
C TYR A 85 -3.11 -31.31 -8.77
N LEU A 86 -2.56 -30.75 -7.69
CA LEU A 86 -1.26 -31.19 -7.17
C LEU A 86 -1.44 -32.07 -5.94
N GLU A 87 -0.66 -33.15 -5.89
CA GLU A 87 -0.40 -33.90 -4.68
C GLU A 87 0.77 -33.27 -3.94
N ASN A 88 0.74 -33.27 -2.62
CA ASN A 88 1.64 -32.48 -1.79
C ASN A 88 1.76 -31.03 -2.28
N PRO A 89 0.66 -30.26 -2.39
CA PRO A 89 0.71 -28.90 -2.90
C PRO A 89 1.57 -28.02 -1.99
N PRO A 90 2.38 -27.10 -2.53
CA PRO A 90 3.08 -26.10 -1.74
C PRO A 90 2.05 -25.13 -1.11
N LYS A 91 2.43 -24.48 -0.03
CA LYS A 91 1.67 -23.36 0.50
C LYS A 91 1.92 -22.14 -0.38
N ILE A 92 0.86 -21.62 -0.99
CA ILE A 92 0.91 -20.46 -1.89
C ILE A 92 0.19 -19.29 -1.25
N GLN A 93 0.65 -18.11 -1.54
CA GLN A 93 0.00 -16.84 -1.22
C GLN A 93 0.02 -15.97 -2.47
N TYR A 94 -1.14 -15.49 -2.89
CA TYR A 94 -1.26 -14.51 -3.96
C TYR A 94 -1.63 -13.15 -3.37
N GLU A 95 -0.96 -12.10 -3.84
CA GLU A 95 -1.18 -10.74 -3.38
C GLU A 95 -1.33 -9.81 -4.58
N ASN A 96 -2.36 -8.96 -4.56
CA ASN A 96 -2.53 -7.89 -5.52
C ASN A 96 -1.76 -6.66 -5.01
N VAL A 97 -0.64 -6.34 -5.66
CA VAL A 97 0.26 -5.26 -5.24
C VAL A 97 0.02 -4.03 -6.13
N PRO A 98 -0.56 -2.94 -5.60
CA PRO A 98 -0.76 -1.73 -6.36
C PRO A 98 0.57 -1.01 -6.62
N PHE A 99 0.75 -0.48 -7.84
CA PHE A 99 1.89 0.36 -8.21
C PHE A 99 1.40 1.77 -8.56
N PRO A 100 2.15 2.83 -8.17
CA PRO A 100 1.71 4.23 -8.37
C PRO A 100 1.44 4.61 -9.82
N ASN A 101 2.25 4.05 -10.75
CA ASN A 101 2.19 4.38 -12.18
C ASN A 101 1.16 3.55 -12.96
N LEU A 102 0.49 2.61 -12.29
CA LEU A 102 -0.55 1.81 -12.92
C LEU A 102 -1.93 2.49 -12.77
N PRO A 103 -2.84 2.28 -13.72
CA PRO A 103 -4.25 2.62 -13.56
C PRO A 103 -4.83 2.00 -12.28
N LYS A 104 -5.88 2.62 -11.72
CA LYS A 104 -6.47 2.18 -10.43
C LYS A 104 -7.06 0.76 -10.45
N ASP A 105 -7.42 0.28 -11.61
CA ASP A 105 -7.97 -1.05 -11.88
C ASP A 105 -6.89 -2.10 -12.19
N ARG A 106 -5.61 -1.70 -12.26
CA ARG A 106 -4.48 -2.59 -12.52
C ARG A 106 -3.59 -2.78 -11.30
N VAL A 107 -3.12 -3.99 -11.13
CA VAL A 107 -2.22 -4.39 -10.05
C VAL A 107 -1.12 -5.32 -10.57
N VAL A 108 -0.03 -5.43 -9.84
CA VAL A 108 0.94 -6.49 -10.07
C VAL A 108 0.61 -7.67 -9.16
N GLY A 109 0.41 -8.84 -9.74
CA GLY A 109 0.20 -10.06 -8.98
C GLY A 109 1.53 -10.60 -8.45
N LEU A 110 1.60 -10.89 -7.16
CA LEU A 110 2.75 -11.56 -6.56
C LEU A 110 2.32 -12.91 -6.00
N VAL A 111 2.78 -13.99 -6.61
CA VAL A 111 2.64 -15.34 -6.08
C VAL A 111 3.86 -15.68 -5.25
N THR A 112 3.70 -15.93 -3.97
CA THR A 112 4.75 -16.45 -3.09
C THR A 112 4.53 -17.93 -2.88
N ILE A 113 5.49 -18.76 -3.26
CA ILE A 113 5.49 -20.21 -3.09
C ILE A 113 6.40 -20.53 -1.92
N LYS A 114 5.84 -20.97 -0.79
CA LYS A 114 6.62 -21.25 0.42
C LYS A 114 7.37 -22.57 0.32
N PRO A 115 8.55 -22.68 0.96
CA PRO A 115 9.36 -23.87 0.92
C PRO A 115 8.62 -25.08 1.49
N LYS A 116 8.87 -26.25 0.91
CA LYS A 116 8.32 -27.52 1.31
C LYS A 116 9.27 -28.66 0.98
N HIS A 117 9.53 -29.56 1.93
CA HIS A 117 10.46 -30.69 1.75
C HIS A 117 9.85 -31.89 1.01
N LYS A 118 8.52 -31.91 0.80
CA LYS A 118 7.85 -32.99 0.06
C LYS A 118 7.70 -32.62 -1.42
N THR A 119 8.07 -33.51 -2.30
CA THR A 119 7.91 -33.35 -3.75
C THR A 119 6.44 -33.17 -4.13
N SER A 120 6.17 -32.13 -4.89
CA SER A 120 4.86 -31.88 -5.51
C SER A 120 4.79 -32.55 -6.87
N PHE A 121 3.66 -33.17 -7.22
CA PHE A 121 3.43 -33.77 -8.53
C PHE A 121 1.94 -33.69 -8.90
N PHE A 122 1.64 -33.91 -10.16
CA PHE A 122 0.27 -33.88 -10.66
C PHE A 122 -0.50 -35.12 -10.22
N LYS A 123 -1.59 -34.98 -9.49
CA LYS A 123 -2.44 -36.11 -9.06
C LYS A 123 -3.48 -36.54 -10.09
N LYS A 124 -3.72 -35.74 -11.12
CA LYS A 124 -4.63 -36.02 -12.23
C LYS A 124 -4.21 -35.31 -13.51
N ASN A 125 -4.67 -35.82 -14.65
CA ASN A 125 -4.37 -35.24 -15.95
C ASN A 125 -4.98 -33.85 -16.10
N ILE A 126 -4.23 -32.97 -16.74
CA ILE A 126 -4.72 -31.65 -17.17
C ILE A 126 -4.05 -31.24 -18.48
N HIS A 127 -4.83 -30.97 -19.50
CA HIS A 127 -4.35 -30.68 -20.86
C HIS A 127 -3.37 -31.78 -21.33
N THR A 128 -2.14 -31.44 -21.66
CA THR A 128 -1.08 -32.39 -22.08
C THR A 128 -0.27 -32.97 -20.92
N ILE A 129 -0.53 -32.58 -19.68
CA ILE A 129 0.23 -33.05 -18.52
C ILE A 129 -0.50 -34.27 -17.93
N LEU A 130 0.23 -35.36 -17.79
CA LEU A 130 -0.27 -36.62 -17.22
C LEU A 130 -0.19 -36.60 -15.67
N ALA A 131 -1.01 -37.42 -15.05
CA ALA A 131 -0.90 -37.69 -13.62
C ALA A 131 0.48 -38.27 -13.29
N SER A 132 0.93 -38.10 -12.05
CA SER A 132 2.26 -38.48 -11.55
C SER A 132 3.44 -37.75 -12.16
N THR A 133 3.22 -36.80 -13.08
CA THR A 133 4.33 -35.99 -13.63
C THR A 133 4.87 -35.05 -12.55
N VAL A 134 6.19 -35.07 -12.37
CA VAL A 134 6.97 -34.18 -11.54
C VAL A 134 7.67 -33.15 -12.44
N PHE A 135 7.62 -31.89 -12.05
CA PHE A 135 8.37 -30.83 -12.75
C PHE A 135 9.44 -30.21 -11.83
N VAL A 136 10.56 -29.88 -12.43
CA VAL A 136 11.65 -29.12 -11.80
C VAL A 136 12.05 -27.95 -12.68
N ARG A 137 12.71 -26.97 -12.10
CA ARG A 137 13.24 -25.83 -12.82
C ARG A 137 14.69 -26.09 -13.25
N VAL A 138 14.96 -25.95 -14.53
CA VAL A 138 16.30 -25.99 -15.12
C VAL A 138 16.51 -24.65 -15.82
N GLY A 139 17.26 -23.76 -15.18
CA GLY A 139 17.30 -22.34 -15.60
C GLY A 139 15.88 -21.71 -15.55
N SER A 140 15.46 -21.10 -16.65
CA SER A 140 14.13 -20.51 -16.83
C SER A 140 13.04 -21.54 -17.23
N ASN A 141 13.41 -22.79 -17.53
CA ASN A 141 12.48 -23.79 -18.03
C ASN A 141 11.94 -24.71 -16.94
N SER A 142 10.64 -25.00 -16.99
CA SER A 142 10.00 -26.04 -16.18
C SER A 142 9.98 -27.34 -16.97
N THR A 143 10.83 -28.30 -16.60
CA THR A 143 11.01 -29.59 -17.29
C THR A 143 10.48 -30.74 -16.46
N PRO A 144 9.84 -31.75 -17.09
CA PRO A 144 9.48 -32.95 -16.37
C PRO A 144 10.74 -33.75 -15.99
N THR A 145 10.70 -34.44 -14.86
CA THR A 145 11.79 -35.31 -14.40
C THR A 145 11.23 -36.60 -13.82
N GLU A 146 11.97 -37.68 -14.05
CA GLU A 146 11.73 -39.00 -13.43
C GLU A 146 12.75 -39.29 -12.33
N GLU A 147 13.80 -38.45 -12.24
CA GLU A 147 14.93 -38.64 -11.31
C GLU A 147 14.62 -38.03 -9.93
N LYS A 148 15.39 -38.49 -8.92
CA LYS A 148 15.45 -37.81 -7.63
C LYS A 148 15.96 -36.38 -7.83
N ILE A 149 15.17 -35.40 -7.42
CA ILE A 149 15.48 -33.99 -7.56
C ILE A 149 16.77 -33.68 -6.79
N PRO A 150 17.85 -33.23 -7.46
CA PRO A 150 19.01 -32.77 -6.75
C PRO A 150 18.65 -31.46 -6.02
N TYR A 151 18.58 -31.49 -4.71
CA TYR A 151 18.37 -30.28 -3.92
C TYR A 151 19.60 -29.37 -4.05
N SER A 152 19.51 -28.41 -4.94
CA SER A 152 20.53 -27.37 -5.04
C SER A 152 20.31 -26.31 -3.96
N LYS A 153 21.33 -26.09 -3.13
CA LYS A 153 21.34 -24.98 -2.18
C LYS A 153 21.72 -23.64 -2.83
N GLN A 154 21.91 -23.60 -4.14
CA GLN A 154 22.53 -22.49 -4.86
C GLN A 154 21.75 -21.17 -4.79
N ASN A 155 20.43 -21.21 -4.54
CA ASN A 155 19.58 -20.02 -4.58
C ASN A 155 19.23 -19.46 -3.20
N ILE A 156 19.55 -20.17 -2.11
CA ILE A 156 19.13 -19.75 -0.77
C ILE A 156 19.68 -18.38 -0.41
N GLU A 157 20.98 -18.18 -0.61
CA GLU A 157 21.65 -16.91 -0.29
C GLU A 157 21.14 -15.77 -1.17
N THR A 158 20.92 -16.03 -2.46
CA THR A 158 20.37 -15.05 -3.39
C THR A 158 18.96 -14.62 -2.99
N VAL A 159 18.09 -15.56 -2.67
CA VAL A 159 16.70 -15.27 -2.25
C VAL A 159 16.68 -14.50 -0.91
N ILE A 160 17.51 -14.93 0.06
CA ILE A 160 17.65 -14.21 1.34
C ILE A 160 18.17 -12.79 1.12
N SER A 161 19.15 -12.60 0.23
CA SER A 161 19.68 -11.27 -0.10
C SER A 161 18.60 -10.39 -0.72
N ILE A 162 17.82 -10.89 -1.69
CA ILE A 162 16.71 -10.18 -2.31
C ILE A 162 15.63 -9.84 -1.27
N GLU A 163 15.24 -10.79 -0.43
CA GLU A 163 14.24 -10.57 0.61
C GLU A 163 14.70 -9.54 1.65
N ASN A 164 15.97 -9.59 2.07
CA ASN A 164 16.53 -8.63 3.01
C ASN A 164 16.62 -7.23 2.41
N SER A 165 17.05 -7.12 1.15
CA SER A 165 17.07 -5.85 0.41
C SER A 165 15.66 -5.30 0.13
N SER A 166 14.66 -6.16 0.23
CA SER A 166 13.25 -5.80 0.05
C SER A 166 12.54 -5.46 1.36
N ARG A 167 13.24 -5.47 2.47
CA ARG A 167 12.69 -4.96 3.73
C ARG A 167 12.62 -3.44 3.66
N ASN A 168 11.59 -2.90 4.29
CA ASN A 168 11.48 -1.44 4.40
C ASN A 168 12.75 -0.88 5.01
N SER A 169 13.54 -0.20 4.21
CA SER A 169 14.63 0.63 4.69
C SER A 169 14.24 2.09 4.48
N ILE A 170 14.73 2.94 5.37
CA ILE A 170 14.47 4.40 5.32
C ILE A 170 14.89 4.97 3.95
N ALA A 171 16.03 4.51 3.39
CA ALA A 171 16.54 5.01 2.12
C ALA A 171 15.60 4.73 0.94
N TYR A 172 15.18 3.48 0.75
CA TYR A 172 14.29 3.10 -0.37
C TYR A 172 12.88 3.66 -0.23
N THR A 173 12.41 3.82 1.01
CA THR A 173 11.10 4.44 1.23
C THR A 173 11.16 5.93 0.93
N LEU A 174 12.25 6.61 1.24
CA LEU A 174 12.46 8.02 0.92
C LEU A 174 12.44 8.27 -0.60
N ASP A 175 13.13 7.46 -1.40
CA ASP A 175 13.12 7.61 -2.86
C ASP A 175 11.71 7.47 -3.44
N GLY A 176 10.97 6.43 -3.05
CA GLY A 176 9.59 6.26 -3.48
C GLY A 176 8.62 7.33 -2.98
N VAL A 177 8.90 7.91 -1.81
CA VAL A 177 8.15 9.03 -1.25
C VAL A 177 8.47 10.32 -1.99
N MET A 178 9.72 10.58 -2.33
CA MET A 178 10.11 11.78 -3.09
C MET A 178 9.49 11.79 -4.48
N ASP A 179 9.50 10.66 -5.18
CA ASP A 179 8.83 10.52 -6.48
C ASP A 179 7.33 10.80 -6.37
N PHE A 180 6.68 10.23 -5.37
CA PHE A 180 5.26 10.44 -5.10
C PHE A 180 4.92 11.89 -4.75
N MET A 181 5.80 12.58 -4.03
CA MET A 181 5.63 13.98 -3.65
C MET A 181 5.75 14.94 -4.83
N ILE A 182 6.66 14.66 -5.75
CA ILE A 182 6.86 15.46 -6.96
C ILE A 182 5.63 15.40 -7.87
N GLU A 183 5.00 14.23 -7.97
CA GLU A 183 3.85 14.02 -8.86
C GLU A 183 2.52 14.62 -8.37
N ARG A 184 2.31 14.76 -7.06
CA ARG A 184 0.97 15.06 -6.53
C ARG A 184 0.74 16.46 -5.95
N HIS A 185 1.77 17.16 -5.49
CA HIS A 185 1.55 18.33 -4.63
C HIS A 185 2.48 19.53 -4.93
N GLY A 186 2.79 19.80 -6.18
CA GLY A 186 3.79 20.74 -6.66
C GLY A 186 3.98 22.07 -5.89
N ASP A 187 2.94 22.63 -5.27
CA ASP A 187 2.99 23.89 -4.53
C ASP A 187 2.90 23.74 -3.00
N MET A 188 2.83 22.51 -2.48
CA MET A 188 2.68 22.27 -1.05
C MET A 188 4.01 21.86 -0.41
N ILE A 189 4.31 22.46 0.74
CA ILE A 189 5.52 22.14 1.50
C ILE A 189 5.31 20.82 2.23
N SER A 190 6.11 19.82 1.91
CA SER A 190 6.07 18.54 2.59
C SER A 190 6.82 18.58 3.92
N LYS A 191 6.20 18.04 4.95
CA LYS A 191 6.85 17.67 6.20
C LYS A 191 6.64 16.19 6.42
N TYR A 192 7.68 15.49 6.80
CA TYR A 192 7.59 14.06 7.04
C TYR A 192 8.37 13.64 8.28
N LYS A 193 7.95 12.57 8.90
CA LYS A 193 8.70 11.86 9.93
C LYS A 193 8.59 10.36 9.71
N VAL A 194 9.68 9.68 10.00
CA VAL A 194 9.78 8.24 9.98
C VAL A 194 9.64 7.71 11.40
N PHE A 195 8.65 6.84 11.62
CA PHE A 195 8.46 6.12 12.87
C PHE A 195 8.76 4.64 12.61
N LYS A 196 9.96 4.18 12.94
CA LYS A 196 10.42 2.82 12.65
C LYS A 196 10.24 2.45 11.16
N GLU A 197 9.24 1.69 10.83
CA GLU A 197 8.91 1.29 9.45
C GLU A 197 7.71 2.05 8.88
N LEU A 198 7.20 3.06 9.59
CA LEU A 198 6.05 3.87 9.21
C LEU A 198 6.48 5.27 8.81
N PHE A 199 5.97 5.74 7.68
CA PHE A 199 6.12 7.13 7.25
C PHE A 199 4.83 7.88 7.48
N VAL A 200 4.94 9.01 8.15
CA VAL A 200 3.90 10.04 8.13
C VAL A 200 4.36 11.15 7.22
N ILE A 201 3.63 11.36 6.13
CA ILE A 201 3.83 12.50 5.26
C ILE A 201 2.69 13.46 5.49
N CYS A 202 3.06 14.70 5.66
CA CYS A 202 2.13 15.80 5.77
C CYS A 202 2.44 16.81 4.66
N TRP A 203 1.48 17.07 3.80
CA TRP A 203 1.54 18.18 2.86
C TRP A 203 0.86 19.38 3.49
N ALA A 204 1.63 20.43 3.63
CA ALA A 204 1.17 21.66 4.25
C ALA A 204 1.11 22.77 3.22
N GLY A 205 0.01 23.52 3.20
CA GLY A 205 -0.13 24.72 2.38
C GLY A 205 0.80 25.85 2.83
N LYS A 206 0.57 27.06 2.31
CA LYS A 206 1.44 28.22 2.56
C LYS A 206 1.60 28.51 4.05
N PRO A 207 2.85 28.65 4.55
CA PRO A 207 3.09 29.01 5.92
C PRO A 207 2.66 30.46 6.16
N LYS A 208 1.94 30.68 7.25
CA LYS A 208 1.55 32.00 7.75
C LYS A 208 2.13 32.20 9.13
N LYS A 209 3.04 33.18 9.27
CA LYS A 209 3.59 33.52 10.59
C LYS A 209 2.66 34.49 11.31
N ILE A 210 2.21 34.10 12.48
CA ILE A 210 1.36 34.92 13.36
C ILE A 210 2.06 34.97 14.70
N ARG A 211 2.58 36.16 15.07
CA ARG A 211 3.49 36.34 16.21
C ARG A 211 4.68 35.39 16.04
N ASP A 212 5.01 34.57 17.03
CA ASP A 212 6.14 33.62 17.01
C ASP A 212 5.77 32.21 16.54
N THR A 213 4.51 31.98 16.15
CA THR A 213 4.02 30.68 15.72
C THR A 213 3.77 30.67 14.22
N THR A 214 4.27 29.60 13.55
CA THR A 214 4.01 29.37 12.13
C THR A 214 2.82 28.41 12.00
N TYR A 215 1.81 28.87 11.31
CA TYR A 215 0.63 28.11 10.96
C TYR A 215 0.63 27.74 9.49
N LEU A 216 -0.10 26.72 9.12
CA LEU A 216 -0.23 26.22 7.76
C LEU A 216 -1.69 26.34 7.31
N SER A 217 -1.92 26.70 6.04
CA SER A 217 -3.28 26.99 5.55
C SER A 217 -4.09 25.74 5.23
N ARG A 218 -3.45 24.64 4.92
CA ARG A 218 -4.07 23.36 4.59
C ARG A 218 -3.13 22.23 4.93
N VAL A 219 -3.68 21.10 5.39
CA VAL A 219 -2.87 19.95 5.73
C VAL A 219 -3.56 18.69 5.21
N ASP A 220 -2.83 17.94 4.41
CA ASP A 220 -3.19 16.59 4.02
C ASP A 220 -2.17 15.64 4.63
N ILE A 221 -2.62 14.55 5.26
CA ILE A 221 -1.75 13.57 5.92
C ILE A 221 -1.88 12.23 5.24
N GLU A 222 -0.77 11.59 5.00
CA GLU A 222 -0.71 10.24 4.48
C GLU A 222 0.18 9.37 5.36
N LEU A 223 -0.37 8.26 5.84
CA LEU A 223 0.39 7.22 6.50
C LEU A 223 0.81 6.20 5.44
N ILE A 224 2.10 6.15 5.16
CA ILE A 224 2.63 5.18 4.21
C ILE A 224 3.15 3.96 4.96
N ASN A 225 2.25 3.09 5.28
CA ASN A 225 2.51 1.69 5.53
C ASN A 225 1.36 0.88 4.94
N GLU A 226 1.60 0.26 3.82
CA GLU A 226 0.72 -0.76 3.23
C GLU A 226 -0.76 -0.37 3.03
N GLN A 227 -1.11 0.92 2.75
CA GLN A 227 -2.45 1.28 2.23
C GLN A 227 -3.38 2.13 3.11
N VAL A 228 -2.98 2.67 4.23
CA VAL A 228 -3.85 3.58 4.99
C VAL A 228 -3.58 5.03 4.61
N LYS A 229 -4.55 5.69 4.01
CA LYS A 229 -4.56 7.13 3.73
C LYS A 229 -5.48 7.81 4.73
N LEU A 230 -4.94 8.75 5.47
CA LEU A 230 -5.71 9.67 6.28
C LEU A 230 -5.72 11.02 5.58
N PHE A 231 -6.89 11.48 5.22
CA PHE A 231 -7.07 12.84 4.76
C PHE A 231 -7.60 13.64 5.95
N TYR A 232 -6.79 14.58 6.38
CA TYR A 232 -7.22 15.63 7.29
C TYR A 232 -7.18 16.93 6.51
N SER A 233 -8.33 17.48 6.20
CA SER A 233 -8.46 18.80 5.59
C SER A 233 -8.85 19.79 6.69
N ALA A 234 -7.87 20.50 7.18
CA ALA A 234 -8.11 21.53 8.16
C ALA A 234 -8.63 22.81 7.51
N LEU A 235 -9.49 23.48 8.17
CA LEU A 235 -10.02 24.76 7.79
C LEU A 235 -8.94 25.85 7.79
N ASP A 236 -8.52 26.74 7.92
CA ASP A 236 -7.61 27.81 7.55
C ASP A 236 -6.28 27.91 8.32
N VAL A 237 -6.16 27.37 9.53
CA VAL A 237 -4.96 27.55 10.35
C VAL A 237 -4.64 26.31 11.18
N VAL A 238 -3.54 25.67 10.86
CA VAL A 238 -3.12 24.42 11.50
C VAL A 238 -1.68 24.54 12.00
N SER A 239 -1.38 23.97 13.16
CA SER A 239 -0.02 23.73 13.62
C SER A 239 0.29 22.23 13.66
N ILE A 240 1.52 21.89 13.28
CA ILE A 240 1.99 20.51 13.25
C ILE A 240 3.15 20.37 14.21
N ARG A 241 3.07 19.36 15.05
CA ARG A 241 4.15 18.95 15.97
C ARG A 241 4.36 17.45 15.83
N TYR A 242 5.58 16.99 16.06
CA TYR A 242 5.89 15.57 16.13
C TYR A 242 7.06 15.35 17.09
N ASP A 243 7.04 14.24 17.77
CA ASP A 243 8.11 13.71 18.61
C ASP A 243 8.52 12.31 18.14
N GLU A 244 9.23 11.56 18.95
CA GLU A 244 9.71 10.21 18.58
C GLU A 244 8.58 9.19 18.43
N GLN A 245 7.45 9.39 19.09
CA GLN A 245 6.36 8.42 19.18
C GLN A 245 5.03 8.95 18.68
N SER A 246 4.92 10.26 18.38
CA SER A 246 3.67 10.85 17.98
C SER A 246 3.78 11.90 16.88
N PHE A 247 2.69 12.03 16.13
CA PHE A 247 2.48 13.10 15.17
C PHE A 247 1.17 13.81 15.53
N THR A 248 1.25 15.10 15.82
CA THR A 248 0.11 15.88 16.33
C THR A 248 -0.20 17.05 15.42
N ILE A 249 -1.47 17.20 15.09
CA ILE A 249 -2.02 18.33 14.35
C ILE A 249 -3.02 19.03 15.23
N VAL A 250 -2.90 20.34 15.31
CA VAL A 250 -3.84 21.18 16.04
C VAL A 250 -4.46 22.18 15.08
N GLU A 251 -5.76 22.12 14.95
CA GLU A 251 -6.57 23.17 14.31
C GLU A 251 -6.73 24.35 15.21
N HIS A 252 -6.73 25.55 14.59
CA HIS A 252 -6.92 26.79 15.30
C HIS A 252 -8.05 27.61 14.66
N VAL A 253 -8.91 28.16 15.49
CA VAL A 253 -9.97 29.05 15.06
C VAL A 253 -9.57 30.51 15.32
N PRO A 254 -9.69 31.41 14.33
CA PRO A 254 -9.48 32.82 14.54
C PRO A 254 -10.69 33.44 15.25
N LEU A 255 -10.47 34.03 16.40
CA LEU A 255 -11.48 34.78 17.12
C LEU A 255 -11.02 36.23 17.34
N GLY A 256 -11.89 37.18 17.06
CA GLY A 256 -11.62 38.62 17.25
C GLY A 256 -12.20 39.46 16.12
N LEU A 257 -12.26 40.76 16.34
CA LEU A 257 -12.74 41.75 15.40
C LEU A 257 -11.56 42.61 14.94
N ASN A 258 -11.40 42.76 13.62
CA ASN A 258 -10.37 43.55 12.97
C ASN A 258 -8.94 43.12 13.32
N ASP A 259 -8.01 44.03 13.54
CA ASP A 259 -6.58 43.79 13.76
C ASP A 259 -6.23 43.05 15.07
N LYS A 260 -7.22 42.72 15.88
CA LYS A 260 -7.06 41.98 17.16
C LYS A 260 -7.47 40.51 17.10
N THR A 261 -7.37 39.87 15.95
CA THR A 261 -7.65 38.47 15.81
C THR A 261 -6.66 37.61 16.60
N SER A 262 -7.18 36.76 17.47
CA SER A 262 -6.40 35.76 18.21
C SER A 262 -6.76 34.36 17.70
N TYR A 263 -5.76 33.48 17.63
CA TYR A 263 -5.93 32.10 17.17
C TYR A 263 -5.98 31.18 18.38
N TYR A 264 -7.06 30.44 18.51
CA TYR A 264 -7.30 29.52 19.62
C TYR A 264 -7.28 28.09 19.12
N PRO A 265 -6.66 27.14 19.85
CA PRO A 265 -6.73 25.76 19.47
C PRO A 265 -8.16 25.26 19.52
N LEU A 266 -8.63 24.62 18.44
CA LEU A 266 -9.97 24.08 18.31
C LEU A 266 -9.98 22.60 18.61
N GLU A 267 -9.25 21.85 17.82
CA GLU A 267 -9.21 20.40 17.87
C GLU A 267 -7.78 19.91 17.67
N GLN A 268 -7.45 18.81 18.31
CA GLN A 268 -6.17 18.14 18.18
C GLN A 268 -6.40 16.72 17.68
N LEU A 269 -5.75 16.36 16.58
CA LEU A 269 -5.57 14.99 16.15
C LEU A 269 -4.15 14.54 16.52
N THR A 270 -4.04 13.44 17.25
CA THR A 270 -2.73 12.84 17.56
C THR A 270 -2.69 11.41 17.04
N ILE A 271 -1.63 11.08 16.35
CA ILE A 271 -1.33 9.73 15.89
C ILE A 271 -0.17 9.22 16.72
N HIS A 272 -0.42 8.22 17.55
CA HIS A 272 0.58 7.55 18.38
C HIS A 272 1.10 6.32 17.67
N PHE A 273 2.42 6.14 17.63
CA PHE A 273 3.09 4.99 17.02
C PHE A 273 3.68 4.10 18.11
N PHE A 274 3.43 2.80 17.99
CA PHE A 274 3.91 1.80 18.93
C PHE A 274 5.05 0.97 18.33
N ASP A 275 5.89 0.43 19.19
CA ASP A 275 7.07 -0.37 18.81
C ASP A 275 6.75 -1.62 17.98
N ASN A 276 5.53 -2.12 18.06
CA ASN A 276 5.05 -3.29 17.33
C ASN A 276 4.52 -2.96 15.91
N GLY A 277 4.66 -1.69 15.44
CA GLY A 277 4.17 -1.25 14.14
C GLY A 277 2.69 -0.86 14.11
N TYR A 278 1.97 -0.95 15.23
CA TYR A 278 0.61 -0.43 15.34
C TYR A 278 0.60 1.07 15.58
N TYR A 279 -0.51 1.72 15.24
CA TYR A 279 -0.76 3.12 15.56
C TYR A 279 -2.16 3.29 16.14
N LYS A 280 -2.34 4.36 16.92
CA LYS A 280 -3.64 4.77 17.49
C LYS A 280 -3.86 6.23 17.15
N MET A 281 -5.06 6.55 16.69
CA MET A 281 -5.49 7.93 16.48
C MET A 281 -6.39 8.37 17.62
N GLU A 282 -6.13 9.57 18.12
CA GLU A 282 -6.93 10.22 19.14
C GLU A 282 -7.29 11.63 18.68
N THR A 283 -8.56 11.96 18.80
CA THR A 283 -9.06 13.32 18.59
C THR A 283 -9.48 13.92 19.92
N LYS A 284 -9.03 15.15 20.18
CA LYS A 284 -9.35 15.86 21.40
C LYS A 284 -9.81 17.27 21.09
N MET A 285 -10.99 17.63 21.55
CA MET A 285 -11.44 19.02 21.52
C MET A 285 -10.64 19.82 22.53
N LEU A 286 -9.98 20.87 22.07
CA LEU A 286 -9.12 21.75 22.89
C LEU A 286 -9.75 23.10 23.14
N PHE A 287 -10.80 23.44 22.44
CA PHE A 287 -11.42 24.74 22.55
C PHE A 287 -12.04 24.92 23.92
N GLU A 288 -11.36 25.73 24.73
CA GLU A 288 -11.93 26.31 25.94
C GLU A 288 -12.32 27.75 25.62
N PRO A 289 -13.64 28.07 25.61
CA PRO A 289 -14.03 29.44 25.39
C PRO A 289 -13.38 30.33 26.45
N PRO A 290 -12.70 31.41 26.05
CA PRO A 290 -12.11 32.32 27.04
C PRO A 290 -13.19 32.75 28.01
N ALA A 291 -12.88 32.77 29.32
CA ALA A 291 -13.79 33.12 30.42
C ALA A 291 -14.26 34.59 30.34
N TYR A 292 -14.66 35.01 29.16
CA TYR A 292 -15.13 36.33 28.87
C TYR A 292 -16.66 36.36 28.77
N ASN A 293 -17.28 37.07 29.70
CA ASN A 293 -18.63 37.66 29.64
C ASN A 293 -19.68 36.83 28.89
N LYS A 294 -20.67 36.33 29.59
CA LYS A 294 -21.83 35.55 29.06
C LYS A 294 -22.42 36.09 27.75
N LYS A 295 -22.35 37.40 27.50
CA LYS A 295 -22.78 38.01 26.22
C LYS A 295 -21.90 37.63 25.02
N MET A 296 -20.59 37.54 25.21
CA MET A 296 -19.67 37.21 24.12
C MET A 296 -19.74 35.73 23.73
N LEU A 297 -19.92 34.86 24.71
CA LEU A 297 -20.20 33.43 24.47
C LEU A 297 -21.49 33.24 23.67
N HIS A 298 -22.53 34.01 23.98
CA HIS A 298 -23.78 33.96 23.24
C HIS A 298 -23.64 34.44 21.79
N HIS A 299 -22.83 35.45 21.53
CA HIS A 299 -22.52 35.88 20.15
C HIS A 299 -21.68 34.88 19.38
N ILE A 300 -20.66 34.28 20.00
CA ILE A 300 -19.85 33.23 19.37
C ILE A 300 -20.70 31.98 19.06
N TYR A 301 -21.51 31.55 20.02
CA TYR A 301 -22.43 30.42 19.84
C TYR A 301 -23.42 30.67 18.69
N ASN A 302 -24.03 31.85 18.63
CA ASN A 302 -24.95 32.20 17.55
C ASN A 302 -24.26 32.34 16.20
N ALA A 303 -23.03 32.87 16.14
CA ALA A 303 -22.25 32.98 14.92
C ALA A 303 -21.84 31.57 14.40
N THR A 304 -21.47 30.67 15.30
CA THR A 304 -21.14 29.28 14.97
C THR A 304 -22.36 28.53 14.46
N LEU A 305 -23.52 28.68 15.12
CA LEU A 305 -24.80 28.11 14.66
C LEU A 305 -25.22 28.66 13.28
N VAL A 306 -25.01 29.94 13.01
CA VAL A 306 -25.29 30.53 11.70
C VAL A 306 -24.35 29.94 10.63
N LEU A 307 -23.07 29.70 10.95
CA LEU A 307 -22.12 29.09 10.05
C LEU A 307 -22.47 27.62 9.76
N ILE A 308 -22.79 26.85 10.79
CA ILE A 308 -23.23 25.44 10.66
C ILE A 308 -24.50 25.38 9.81
N ASN A 309 -25.52 26.20 10.09
CA ASN A 309 -26.75 26.25 9.30
C ASN A 309 -26.52 26.68 7.84
N LYS A 310 -25.52 27.54 7.56
CA LYS A 310 -25.17 27.90 6.19
C LYS A 310 -24.45 26.76 5.47
N LEU A 311 -23.57 26.05 6.16
CA LEU A 311 -22.88 24.87 5.62
C LEU A 311 -23.87 23.73 5.33
N GLU A 312 -24.79 23.45 6.25
CA GLU A 312 -25.84 22.44 6.06
C GLU A 312 -26.77 22.80 4.90
N LYS A 313 -27.16 24.08 4.76
CA LYS A 313 -27.95 24.54 3.60
C LYS A 313 -27.16 24.51 2.30
N GLY A 314 -25.87 24.78 2.31
CA GLY A 314 -24.98 24.66 1.16
C GLY A 314 -24.82 23.22 0.69
N LEU A 315 -24.67 22.27 1.62
CA LEU A 315 -24.66 20.84 1.33
C LEU A 315 -25.98 20.34 0.73
N LEU A 316 -27.13 20.78 1.31
CA LEU A 316 -28.45 20.44 0.81
C LEU A 316 -28.77 21.05 -0.59
N LEU A 317 -28.17 22.18 -0.94
CA LEU A 317 -28.29 22.77 -2.27
C LEU A 317 -27.48 21.99 -3.31
N ASN A 318 -26.26 21.54 -2.96
CA ASN A 318 -25.44 20.70 -3.85
C ASN A 318 -26.07 19.33 -4.10
N GLU A 319 -26.67 18.70 -3.08
CA GLU A 319 -27.40 17.43 -3.27
C GLU A 319 -28.65 17.60 -4.14
N ARG A 320 -29.29 18.77 -4.17
CA ARG A 320 -30.45 19.05 -5.05
C ARG A 320 -30.05 19.33 -6.48
N GLU A 321 -28.90 19.93 -6.72
CA GLU A 321 -28.38 20.16 -8.07
C GLU A 321 -27.88 18.86 -8.71
N GLU A 322 -27.30 17.94 -7.97
CA GLU A 322 -26.90 16.62 -8.48
C GLU A 322 -28.10 15.72 -8.80
N THR A 323 -29.21 15.82 -8.06
CA THR A 323 -30.43 15.05 -8.34
C THR A 323 -31.26 15.59 -9.51
N THR A 324 -31.12 16.86 -9.85
CA THR A 324 -31.81 17.44 -11.05
C THR A 324 -31.01 17.25 -12.34
N SER A 325 -29.71 17.09 -12.29
CA SER A 325 -28.82 16.81 -13.44
C SER A 325 -28.86 15.36 -13.91
N SER A 326 -29.42 14.44 -13.14
CA SER A 326 -29.60 13.02 -13.50
C SER A 326 -30.98 12.65 -14.01
N ALA A 327 -31.85 13.63 -14.27
CA ALA A 327 -33.25 13.45 -14.73
C ALA A 327 -33.57 14.15 -16.06
N GLU A 328 -32.52 14.58 -16.81
CA GLU A 328 -32.68 15.02 -18.21
C GLU A 328 -31.88 14.06 -19.16
#